data_5e037b9652e5816301f91d62c4a58796
#
_entry.id   5e037b9652e5816301f91d62c4a58796
#
_cell.length_a   1.000
_cell.length_b   1.000
_cell.length_c   1.000
_cell.angle_alpha   90.00
_cell.angle_beta   90.00
_cell.angle_gamma   90.00
#
_symmetry.space_group_name_H-M   'P 1'
#
loop_
_entity.id
_entity.type
_entity.pdbx_description
1 polymer ?
#
loop_
_entity_poly.entity_id
_entity_poly.type
_entity_poly.pdbx_seq_one_letter_code
_entity_poly.pdbx_strand_id
1 'polypeptide(L)'
;MQPRELAEKIASGKAPAIIDVRTGFEFRAGHIPGAINAPIWKILLRLAALPRDKQDELVVLCELGPRAVMGKSLLTLFGHRNVTLLTGHMAAWRRSGLPMTERDER
;
A
#
# COMPACT_ATOMS: atom_id res chain seq x y z
N MET A 1 2.68 -9.67 4.58
CA MET A 1 3.91 -9.71 3.76
C MET A 1 5.02 -8.97 4.47
N GLN A 2 6.19 -9.56 4.54
CA GLN A 2 7.35 -8.94 5.19
C GLN A 2 7.95 -7.83 4.30
N PRO A 3 8.52 -6.78 4.89
CA PRO A 3 9.11 -5.71 4.10
C PRO A 3 10.18 -6.17 3.10
N ARG A 4 11.07 -7.06 3.49
CA ARG A 4 12.11 -7.56 2.58
C ARG A 4 11.53 -8.33 1.42
N GLU A 5 10.49 -9.10 1.66
CA GLU A 5 9.82 -9.85 0.59
C GLU A 5 9.23 -8.89 -0.43
N LEU A 6 8.58 -7.84 0.03
CA LEU A 6 8.02 -6.82 -0.87
C LEU A 6 9.12 -6.11 -1.64
N ALA A 7 10.21 -5.73 -0.96
CA ALA A 7 11.34 -5.06 -1.60
C ALA A 7 11.93 -5.92 -2.72
N GLU A 8 12.07 -7.22 -2.48
CA GLU A 8 12.58 -8.15 -3.49
C GLU A 8 11.65 -8.25 -4.69
N LYS A 9 10.35 -8.27 -4.45
CA LYS A 9 9.36 -8.29 -5.54
C LYS A 9 9.39 -7.02 -6.36
N ILE A 10 9.56 -5.87 -5.72
CA ILE A 10 9.71 -4.59 -6.42
C ILE A 10 10.95 -4.63 -7.31
N ALA A 11 12.08 -5.08 -6.76
CA ALA A 11 13.33 -5.12 -7.50
C ALA A 11 13.28 -6.06 -8.71
N SER A 12 12.49 -7.13 -8.62
CA SER A 12 12.37 -8.10 -9.71
C SER A 12 11.24 -7.78 -10.69
N GLY A 13 10.53 -6.67 -10.49
CA GLY A 13 9.42 -6.28 -11.36
C GLY A 13 8.15 -7.10 -11.17
N LYS A 14 8.02 -7.79 -10.04
CA LYS A 14 6.90 -8.70 -9.77
C LYS A 14 6.08 -8.28 -8.56
N ALA A 15 6.12 -7.00 -8.21
CA ALA A 15 5.40 -6.50 -7.04
C ALA A 15 3.89 -6.54 -7.27
N PRO A 16 3.12 -6.88 -6.23
CA PRO A 16 1.67 -6.68 -6.27
C PRO A 16 1.36 -5.18 -6.24
N ALA A 17 0.09 -4.82 -6.36
CA ALA A 17 -0.32 -3.43 -6.15
C ALA A 17 -0.10 -3.07 -4.69
N ILE A 18 0.59 -1.96 -4.46
CA ILE A 18 0.94 -1.49 -3.11
C ILE A 18 0.04 -0.31 -2.79
N ILE A 19 -0.79 -0.45 -1.76
CA ILE A 19 -1.82 0.53 -1.44
C ILE A 19 -1.44 1.22 -0.12
N ASP A 20 -1.05 2.49 -0.23
CA ASP A 20 -0.67 3.31 0.91
C ASP A 20 -1.88 4.15 1.32
N VAL A 21 -2.47 3.82 2.48
CA VAL A 21 -3.70 4.47 2.94
C VAL A 21 -3.44 5.68 3.84
N ARG A 22 -2.19 6.14 3.91
CA ARG A 22 -1.85 7.37 4.63
C ARG A 22 -2.39 8.58 3.87
N THR A 23 -2.35 9.74 4.52
CA THR A 23 -2.76 10.97 3.84
C THR A 23 -1.83 11.29 2.67
N GLY A 24 -2.31 12.13 1.75
CA GLY A 24 -1.46 12.60 0.63
C GLY A 24 -0.22 13.33 1.11
N PHE A 25 -0.33 14.09 2.19
CA PHE A 25 0.81 14.79 2.78
C PHE A 25 1.90 13.81 3.24
N GLU A 26 1.50 12.77 3.97
CA GLU A 26 2.45 11.74 4.43
C GLU A 26 3.08 11.02 3.24
N PHE A 27 2.27 10.69 2.24
CA PHE A 27 2.72 9.98 1.04
C PHE A 27 3.78 10.80 0.29
N ARG A 28 3.52 12.08 0.10
CA ARG A 28 4.46 12.95 -0.63
C ARG A 28 5.76 13.17 0.13
N ALA A 29 5.75 13.02 1.45
CA ALA A 29 6.97 13.15 2.25
C ALA A 29 7.90 11.95 2.09
N GLY A 30 7.40 10.84 1.56
CA GLY A 30 8.20 9.65 1.30
C GLY A 30 7.33 8.40 1.36
N HIS A 31 7.47 7.54 0.34
CA HIS A 31 6.66 6.32 0.24
C HIS A 31 7.44 5.21 -0.48
N ILE A 32 6.89 4.02 -0.46
CA ILE A 32 7.47 2.86 -1.14
C ILE A 32 7.37 3.09 -2.65
N PRO A 33 8.46 2.85 -3.42
CA PRO A 33 8.41 3.03 -4.87
C PRO A 33 7.30 2.21 -5.52
N GLY A 34 6.51 2.85 -6.38
CA GLY A 34 5.40 2.21 -7.07
C GLY A 34 4.09 2.17 -6.29
N ALA A 35 4.08 2.64 -5.05
CA ALA A 35 2.86 2.62 -4.24
C ALA A 35 1.80 3.59 -4.77
N ILE A 36 0.56 3.19 -4.60
CA ILE A 36 -0.62 4.00 -4.94
C ILE A 36 -1.11 4.65 -3.65
N ASN A 37 -1.25 5.97 -3.64
CA ASN A 37 -1.81 6.66 -2.48
C ASN A 37 -3.34 6.56 -2.54
N ALA A 38 -3.90 5.86 -1.57
CA ALA A 38 -5.34 5.65 -1.47
C ALA A 38 -5.80 5.87 -0.04
N PRO A 39 -5.83 7.14 0.42
CA PRO A 39 -6.35 7.43 1.76
C PRO A 39 -7.75 6.84 1.92
N ILE A 40 -8.12 6.58 3.16
CA ILE A 40 -9.39 5.91 3.46
C ILE A 40 -10.57 6.58 2.74
N TRP A 41 -10.60 7.92 2.71
CA TRP A 41 -11.71 8.64 2.07
C TRP A 41 -11.79 8.37 0.56
N LYS A 42 -10.63 8.19 -0.11
CA LYS A 42 -10.64 7.85 -1.54
C LYS A 42 -11.13 6.44 -1.78
N ILE A 43 -10.78 5.49 -0.92
CA ILE A 43 -11.31 4.13 -1.03
C ILE A 43 -12.81 4.16 -0.83
N LEU A 44 -13.27 4.85 0.21
CA LEU A 44 -14.69 4.91 0.57
C LEU A 44 -15.52 5.51 -0.56
N LEU A 45 -15.02 6.56 -1.20
CA LEU A 45 -15.72 7.22 -2.32
C LEU A 45 -15.40 6.58 -3.67
N ARG A 46 -14.61 5.50 -3.68
CA ARG A 46 -14.22 4.76 -4.88
C ARG A 46 -13.48 5.62 -5.90
N LEU A 47 -12.64 6.54 -5.39
CA LEU A 47 -11.82 7.42 -6.22
C LEU A 47 -10.37 6.96 -6.33
N ALA A 48 -9.98 5.89 -5.63
CA ALA A 48 -8.62 5.38 -5.67
C ALA A 48 -8.38 4.60 -6.96
N ALA A 49 -7.15 4.73 -7.50
CA ALA A 49 -6.76 4.05 -8.74
C ALA A 49 -6.33 2.60 -8.44
N LEU A 50 -7.28 1.75 -8.14
CA LEU A 50 -7.04 0.36 -7.76
C LEU A 50 -7.09 -0.56 -8.98
N PRO A 51 -6.44 -1.75 -8.93
CA PRO A 51 -6.60 -2.74 -9.98
C PRO A 51 -8.07 -3.11 -10.19
N ARG A 52 -8.44 -3.31 -11.45
CA ARG A 52 -9.82 -3.69 -11.77
C ARG A 52 -10.14 -5.13 -11.40
N ASP A 53 -9.15 -6.01 -11.53
CA ASP A 53 -9.33 -7.42 -11.19
C ASP A 53 -9.33 -7.58 -9.68
N LYS A 54 -10.46 -8.02 -9.15
CA LYS A 54 -10.64 -8.19 -7.69
C LYS A 54 -9.83 -9.34 -7.12
N GLN A 55 -9.25 -10.18 -7.97
CA GLN A 55 -8.37 -11.26 -7.55
C GLN A 55 -6.91 -10.83 -7.46
N ASP A 56 -6.54 -9.69 -8.04
CA ASP A 56 -5.16 -9.20 -7.97
C ASP A 56 -4.76 -8.97 -6.53
N GLU A 57 -3.52 -9.33 -6.22
CA GLU A 57 -2.98 -9.15 -4.88
C GLU A 57 -2.78 -7.66 -4.58
N LEU A 58 -3.28 -7.23 -3.43
CA LEU A 58 -3.04 -5.89 -2.90
C LEU A 58 -2.29 -6.02 -1.59
N VAL A 59 -1.23 -5.22 -1.43
CA VAL A 59 -0.53 -5.09 -0.15
C VAL A 59 -0.86 -3.72 0.40
N VAL A 60 -1.50 -3.69 1.56
CA VAL A 60 -2.01 -2.45 2.17
C VAL A 60 -1.14 -2.06 3.34
N LEU A 61 -0.83 -0.79 3.47
CA LEU A 61 0.00 -0.28 4.55
C LEU A 61 -0.43 1.11 4.99
N CYS A 62 -0.07 1.45 6.22
CA CYS A 62 -0.12 2.81 6.71
C CYS A 62 1.16 3.06 7.53
N GLU A 63 1.14 3.98 8.48
CA GLU A 63 2.35 4.23 9.28
C GLU A 63 2.59 3.10 10.29
N LEU A 64 1.58 2.75 11.10
CA LEU A 64 1.71 1.79 12.20
C LEU A 64 0.72 0.63 12.15
N GLY A 65 -0.36 0.74 11.40
CA GLY A 65 -1.30 -0.38 11.21
C GLY A 65 -2.78 -0.07 11.26
N PRO A 66 -3.30 0.74 12.19
CA PRO A 66 -4.75 0.87 12.35
C PRO A 66 -5.51 1.33 11.10
N ARG A 67 -4.98 2.32 10.38
CA ARG A 67 -5.62 2.80 9.15
C ARG A 67 -5.60 1.73 8.06
N ALA A 68 -4.52 0.94 8.01
CA ALA A 68 -4.40 -0.13 7.00
C ALA A 68 -5.39 -1.26 7.27
N VAL A 69 -5.66 -1.58 8.52
CA VAL A 69 -6.67 -2.58 8.88
C VAL A 69 -8.04 -2.10 8.40
N MET A 70 -8.37 -0.83 8.61
CA MET A 70 -9.62 -0.26 8.11
C MET A 70 -9.67 -0.29 6.59
N GLY A 71 -8.56 0.07 5.92
CA GLY A 71 -8.49 0.03 4.47
C GLY A 71 -8.70 -1.37 3.92
N LYS A 72 -8.08 -2.37 4.54
CA LYS A 72 -8.29 -3.76 4.15
C LYS A 72 -9.76 -4.16 4.29
N SER A 73 -10.39 -3.75 5.38
CA SER A 73 -11.81 -4.07 5.59
C SER A 73 -12.69 -3.45 4.50
N LEU A 74 -12.44 -2.20 4.13
CA LEU A 74 -13.19 -1.55 3.06
C LEU A 74 -12.95 -2.21 1.71
N LEU A 75 -11.71 -2.53 1.39
CA LEU A 75 -11.37 -3.17 0.13
C LEU A 75 -12.04 -4.54 0.03
N THR A 76 -12.02 -5.29 1.12
CA THR A 76 -12.69 -6.58 1.18
C THR A 76 -14.20 -6.41 0.99
N LEU A 77 -14.79 -5.41 1.64
CA LEU A 77 -16.21 -5.11 1.50
C LEU A 77 -16.56 -4.80 0.03
N PHE A 78 -15.66 -4.11 -0.68
CA PHE A 78 -15.87 -3.74 -2.08
C PHE A 78 -15.47 -4.85 -3.06
N GLY A 79 -15.19 -6.05 -2.56
CA GLY A 79 -15.03 -7.23 -3.40
C GLY A 79 -13.59 -7.67 -3.67
N HIS A 80 -12.59 -6.96 -3.18
CA HIS A 80 -11.20 -7.40 -3.35
C HIS A 80 -10.95 -8.65 -2.50
N ARG A 81 -10.41 -9.69 -3.14
CA ARG A 81 -10.32 -11.02 -2.52
C ARG A 81 -8.93 -11.39 -2.05
N ASN A 82 -7.92 -10.60 -2.39
CA ASN A 82 -6.54 -10.96 -2.13
C ASN A 82 -5.80 -9.77 -1.50
N VAL A 83 -6.19 -9.41 -0.28
CA VAL A 83 -5.68 -8.23 0.42
C VAL A 83 -4.82 -8.66 1.60
N THR A 84 -3.56 -8.23 1.60
CA THR A 84 -2.56 -8.55 2.62
C THR A 84 -2.05 -7.26 3.24
N LEU A 85 -1.72 -7.29 4.53
CA LEU A 85 -1.08 -6.15 5.18
C LEU A 85 0.44 -6.27 5.11
N LEU A 86 1.12 -5.13 4.98
CA LEU A 86 2.58 -5.07 5.11
C LEU A 86 2.93 -5.17 6.60
N THR A 87 3.73 -6.16 6.97
CA THR A 87 4.13 -6.36 8.36
C THR A 87 4.92 -5.16 8.87
N GLY A 88 4.45 -4.55 9.97
CA GLY A 88 5.11 -3.41 10.59
C GLY A 88 4.99 -2.09 9.84
N HIS A 89 4.34 -2.09 8.69
CA HIS A 89 3.99 -0.90 7.91
C HIS A 89 5.18 0.00 7.60
N MET A 90 4.99 1.30 7.42
CA MET A 90 6.07 2.21 7.06
C MET A 90 7.16 2.28 8.12
N ALA A 91 6.79 2.16 9.39
CA ALA A 91 7.78 2.18 10.47
C ALA A 91 8.81 1.05 10.29
N ALA A 92 8.36 -0.17 9.98
CA ALA A 92 9.27 -1.29 9.76
C ALA A 92 10.06 -1.12 8.46
N TRP A 93 9.42 -0.59 7.41
CA TRP A 93 10.09 -0.32 6.13
C TRP A 93 11.28 0.60 6.34
N ARG A 94 11.08 1.72 7.06
CA ARG A 94 12.16 2.66 7.36
C ARG A 94 13.25 2.05 8.21
N ARG A 95 12.89 1.30 9.25
CA ARG A 95 13.87 0.66 10.14
C ARG A 95 14.76 -0.31 9.38
N SER A 96 14.22 -0.92 8.34
CA SER A 96 14.97 -1.88 7.52
C SER A 96 15.85 -1.20 6.48
N GLY A 97 15.80 0.12 6.36
CA GLY A 97 16.61 0.87 5.40
C GLY A 97 16.25 0.61 3.95
N LEU A 98 15.02 0.23 3.67
CA LEU A 98 14.58 -0.13 2.33
C LEU A 98 14.28 1.12 1.49
N PRO A 99 14.32 1.02 0.15
CA PRO A 99 14.18 2.19 -0.73
C PRO A 99 12.87 2.95 -0.54
N MET A 100 12.96 4.27 -0.60
CA MET A 100 11.80 5.15 -0.56
C MET A 100 11.94 6.20 -1.67
N THR A 101 10.82 6.78 -2.06
CA THR A 101 10.79 7.83 -3.06
C THR A 101 9.78 8.90 -2.66
N GLU A 102 9.98 10.12 -3.19
CA GLU A 102 9.01 11.21 -3.07
C GLU A 102 8.31 11.46 -4.40
N ARG A 103 8.66 10.66 -5.41
CA ARG A 103 8.10 10.82 -6.75
C ARG A 103 6.75 10.14 -6.85
N ASP A 104 5.80 10.87 -7.45
CA ASP A 104 4.53 10.27 -7.86
C ASP A 104 4.75 9.65 -9.24
N GLU A 105 4.75 8.34 -9.30
CA GLU A 105 5.08 7.59 -10.52
C GLU A 105 3.84 7.22 -11.35
N ARG A 106 2.68 7.77 -11.00
CA ARG A 106 1.42 7.46 -11.69
C ARG A 106 0.97 8.54 -12.63
#